data_3f4c1dccdd7ec4fbfd4d7f624f36fc8b
#
_entry.id   3f4c1dccdd7ec4fbfd4d7f624f36fc8b
#
_cell.length_a   1.000
_cell.length_b   1.000
_cell.length_c   1.000
_cell.angle_alpha   90.00
_cell.angle_beta   90.00
_cell.angle_gamma   90.00
#
_symmetry.space_group_name_H-M   'P 1'
#
loop_
_entity.id
_entity.type
_entity.pdbx_description
1 polymer ?
#
loop_
_entity_poly.entity_id
_entity_poly.type
_entity_poly.pdbx_seq_one_letter_code
_entity_poly.pdbx_strand_id
1 'polypeptide(L)'
;MKISELIKDFTDKKICNSRINENAVANYLKQTLEIKTYIPFKDKRMIAEMIVAQNIKETNGIKKYDNIDGYIGFIVASVAAHTNIEWSEDPVADYDLLAESGLLPQIIAEFKSSHDEIDILLKMALAMELEDNNINVLVGKFLNNILVKFDGIGEVLKDTLGNVNLNDILGANFNDEDLAKLTGFLNKYNN
;
A
#
# COMPACT_ATOMS: atom_id res chain seq x y z
N MET A 1 4.29 -13.38 -22.88
CA MET A 1 5.69 -13.32 -23.35
C MET A 1 6.62 -13.21 -22.16
N LYS A 2 7.63 -14.07 -22.06
CA LYS A 2 8.58 -14.04 -20.95
C LYS A 2 9.55 -12.85 -21.08
N ILE A 3 9.92 -12.25 -19.95
CA ILE A 3 10.81 -11.08 -19.91
C ILE A 3 12.18 -11.37 -20.54
N SER A 4 12.76 -12.53 -20.26
CA SER A 4 14.04 -12.95 -20.84
C SER A 4 13.99 -13.06 -22.38
N GLU A 5 12.86 -13.50 -22.93
CA GLU A 5 12.66 -13.59 -24.39
C GLU A 5 12.51 -12.19 -25.00
N LEU A 6 11.76 -11.30 -24.35
CA LEU A 6 11.58 -9.92 -24.75
C LEU A 6 12.94 -9.18 -24.84
N ILE A 7 13.74 -9.29 -23.77
CA ILE A 7 15.06 -8.63 -23.68
C ILE A 7 16.01 -9.18 -24.73
N LYS A 8 16.04 -10.49 -24.93
CA LYS A 8 16.86 -11.12 -25.95
C LYS A 8 16.50 -10.64 -27.35
N ASP A 9 15.21 -10.65 -27.70
CA ASP A 9 14.74 -10.20 -29.01
C ASP A 9 15.04 -8.70 -29.25
N PHE A 10 14.87 -7.87 -28.18
CA PHE A 10 15.21 -6.45 -28.22
C PHE A 10 16.70 -6.21 -28.47
N THR A 11 17.57 -6.97 -27.80
CA THR A 11 19.03 -6.87 -27.95
C THR A 11 19.48 -7.36 -29.33
N ASP A 12 18.94 -8.50 -29.80
CA ASP A 12 19.30 -9.11 -31.08
C ASP A 12 18.93 -8.21 -32.26
N LYS A 13 17.83 -7.46 -32.17
CA LYS A 13 17.41 -6.48 -33.21
C LYS A 13 18.22 -5.19 -33.20
N LYS A 14 19.21 -5.05 -32.30
CA LYS A 14 20.10 -3.87 -32.19
C LYS A 14 19.34 -2.54 -32.15
N ILE A 15 18.15 -2.52 -31.55
CA ILE A 15 17.33 -1.32 -31.40
C ILE A 15 18.01 -0.32 -30.47
N CYS A 16 18.91 -0.81 -29.60
CA CYS A 16 19.83 -0.04 -28.77
C CYS A 16 21.12 0.33 -29.52
N ASN A 17 21.08 1.17 -30.51
CA ASN A 17 22.29 1.83 -30.99
C ASN A 17 22.49 3.14 -30.20
N SER A 18 23.57 3.24 -29.42
CA SER A 18 24.21 4.37 -28.73
C SER A 18 23.41 5.67 -28.44
N ARG A 19 22.21 5.84 -28.96
CA ARG A 19 21.14 6.77 -28.57
C ARG A 19 19.81 6.03 -28.71
N ILE A 20 19.12 5.79 -27.60
CA ILE A 20 17.78 5.20 -27.59
C ILE A 20 16.88 6.07 -28.47
N ASN A 21 16.50 5.55 -29.62
CA ASN A 21 15.48 6.20 -30.45
C ASN A 21 14.13 5.78 -29.87
N GLU A 22 13.53 6.64 -29.04
CA GLU A 22 12.26 6.39 -28.34
C GLU A 22 11.16 5.94 -29.32
N ASN A 23 11.09 6.52 -30.50
CA ASN A 23 10.12 6.11 -31.52
C ASN A 23 10.36 4.68 -32.05
N ALA A 24 11.61 4.27 -32.20
CA ALA A 24 11.93 2.91 -32.61
C ALA A 24 11.58 1.90 -31.53
N VAL A 25 11.83 2.22 -30.26
CA VAL A 25 11.46 1.38 -29.12
C VAL A 25 9.95 1.29 -28.98
N ALA A 26 9.22 2.40 -29.05
CA ALA A 26 7.76 2.40 -28.98
C ALA A 26 7.13 1.55 -30.11
N ASN A 27 7.63 1.67 -31.34
CA ASN A 27 7.17 0.84 -32.46
C ASN A 27 7.48 -0.64 -32.24
N TYR A 28 8.66 -0.97 -31.72
CA TYR A 28 9.03 -2.33 -31.37
C TYR A 28 8.08 -2.91 -30.32
N LEU A 29 7.82 -2.18 -29.23
CA LEU A 29 6.92 -2.62 -28.16
C LEU A 29 5.50 -2.88 -28.68
N LYS A 30 4.95 -1.98 -29.51
CA LYS A 30 3.61 -2.14 -30.11
C LYS A 30 3.50 -3.32 -31.08
N GLN A 31 4.60 -3.74 -31.68
CA GLN A 31 4.64 -4.91 -32.56
C GLN A 31 4.83 -6.22 -31.80
N THR A 32 5.46 -6.16 -30.62
CA THR A 32 5.92 -7.34 -29.88
C THR A 32 4.99 -7.67 -28.70
N LEU A 33 4.39 -6.65 -28.07
CA LEU A 33 3.52 -6.79 -26.92
C LEU A 33 2.08 -6.40 -27.25
N GLU A 34 1.14 -7.09 -26.61
CA GLU A 34 -0.25 -6.65 -26.53
C GLU A 34 -0.34 -5.60 -25.42
N ILE A 35 -0.42 -4.32 -25.79
CA ILE A 35 -0.46 -3.22 -24.82
C ILE A 35 -1.85 -2.62 -24.76
N LYS A 36 -2.45 -2.65 -23.57
CA LYS A 36 -3.71 -1.96 -23.23
C LYS A 36 -3.36 -0.59 -22.65
N THR A 37 -3.64 0.47 -23.38
CA THR A 37 -3.37 1.85 -22.89
C THR A 37 -4.29 2.26 -21.74
N TYR A 38 -5.40 1.55 -21.55
CA TYR A 38 -6.41 1.80 -20.51
C TYR A 38 -6.97 0.49 -19.98
N ILE A 39 -7.21 0.44 -18.67
CA ILE A 39 -8.01 -0.59 -18.00
C ILE A 39 -9.15 0.08 -17.21
N PRO A 40 -10.29 -0.60 -16.97
CA PRO A 40 -11.43 -0.04 -16.24
C PRO A 40 -11.04 0.46 -14.84
N PHE A 41 -11.70 1.52 -14.39
CA PHE A 41 -11.48 2.08 -13.05
C PHE A 41 -11.63 1.05 -11.93
N LYS A 42 -12.60 0.13 -12.06
CA LYS A 42 -12.80 -0.96 -11.09
C LYS A 42 -11.55 -1.83 -10.95
N ASP A 43 -10.90 -2.14 -12.08
CA ASP A 43 -9.72 -3.01 -12.09
C ASP A 43 -8.51 -2.27 -11.50
N LYS A 44 -8.34 -0.97 -11.80
CA LYS A 44 -7.32 -0.11 -11.19
C LYS A 44 -7.45 -0.07 -9.67
N ARG A 45 -8.69 0.13 -9.19
CA ARG A 45 -8.99 0.15 -7.76
C ARG A 45 -8.68 -1.20 -7.11
N MET A 46 -9.10 -2.31 -7.73
CA MET A 46 -8.82 -3.65 -7.23
C MET A 46 -7.30 -3.93 -7.13
N ILE A 47 -6.53 -3.50 -8.13
CA ILE A 47 -5.06 -3.60 -8.12
C ILE A 47 -4.49 -2.84 -6.91
N ALA A 48 -4.90 -1.59 -6.71
CA ALA A 48 -4.42 -0.76 -5.62
C ALA A 48 -4.75 -1.38 -4.24
N GLU A 49 -5.99 -1.80 -4.02
CA GLU A 49 -6.44 -2.45 -2.79
C GLU A 49 -5.70 -3.76 -2.53
N MET A 50 -5.45 -4.57 -3.57
CA MET A 50 -4.69 -5.83 -3.46
C MET A 50 -3.24 -5.57 -3.04
N ILE A 51 -2.56 -4.59 -3.64
CA ILE A 51 -1.18 -4.24 -3.30
C ILE A 51 -1.08 -3.81 -1.84
N VAL A 52 -2.01 -2.96 -1.38
CA VAL A 52 -2.04 -2.53 0.03
C VAL A 52 -2.26 -3.72 0.96
N ALA A 53 -3.25 -4.56 0.68
CA ALA A 53 -3.57 -5.72 1.51
C ALA A 53 -2.40 -6.73 1.62
N GLN A 54 -1.65 -6.94 0.54
CA GLN A 54 -0.52 -7.87 0.53
C GLN A 54 0.72 -7.34 1.27
N ASN A 55 0.89 -6.02 1.35
CA ASN A 55 2.09 -5.39 1.89
C ASN A 55 1.89 -4.69 3.24
N ILE A 56 0.69 -4.78 3.82
CA ILE A 56 0.45 -4.35 5.20
C ILE A 56 0.70 -5.52 6.15
N LYS A 57 1.53 -5.27 7.17
CA LYS A 57 1.79 -6.15 8.30
C LYS A 57 1.29 -5.49 9.57
N GLU A 58 0.52 -6.20 10.39
CA GLU A 58 0.06 -5.72 11.68
C GLU A 58 0.89 -6.35 12.80
N THR A 59 1.46 -5.52 13.66
CA THR A 59 2.21 -5.96 14.84
C THR A 59 1.76 -5.14 16.05
N ASN A 60 1.24 -5.79 17.07
CA ASN A 60 0.71 -5.15 18.28
C ASN A 60 -0.37 -4.08 18.00
N GLY A 61 -1.24 -4.31 17.04
CA GLY A 61 -2.29 -3.37 16.64
C GLY A 61 -1.81 -2.21 15.77
N ILE A 62 -0.52 -2.16 15.41
CA ILE A 62 0.04 -1.13 14.54
C ILE A 62 0.24 -1.73 13.15
N LYS A 63 -0.40 -1.13 12.16
CA LYS A 63 -0.23 -1.48 10.75
C LYS A 63 1.01 -0.79 10.18
N LYS A 64 1.86 -1.55 9.50
CA LYS A 64 3.03 -1.03 8.78
C LYS A 64 2.98 -1.50 7.35
N TYR A 65 3.23 -0.59 6.43
CA TYR A 65 3.32 -0.90 5.01
C TYR A 65 4.78 -1.13 4.61
N ASP A 66 5.03 -2.22 3.91
CA ASP A 66 6.33 -2.50 3.31
C ASP A 66 6.45 -1.71 2.00
N ASN A 67 7.16 -0.59 2.05
CA ASN A 67 7.28 0.31 0.90
C ASN A 67 8.06 -0.31 -0.26
N ILE A 68 9.00 -1.22 -0.01
CA ILE A 68 9.86 -1.82 -1.05
C ILE A 68 9.05 -2.87 -1.79
N ASP A 69 8.49 -3.84 -1.06
CA ASP A 69 7.66 -4.89 -1.65
C ASP A 69 6.42 -4.29 -2.32
N GLY A 70 5.83 -3.25 -1.70
CA GLY A 70 4.71 -2.52 -2.27
C GLY A 70 5.03 -1.80 -3.58
N TYR A 71 6.22 -1.21 -3.71
CA TYR A 71 6.66 -0.60 -4.96
C TYR A 71 6.87 -1.63 -6.07
N ILE A 72 7.55 -2.73 -5.79
CA ILE A 72 7.72 -3.82 -6.75
C ILE A 72 6.35 -4.39 -7.16
N GLY A 73 5.48 -4.66 -6.17
CA GLY A 73 4.12 -5.13 -6.41
C GLY A 73 3.32 -4.17 -7.31
N PHE A 74 3.46 -2.85 -7.13
CA PHE A 74 2.82 -1.84 -7.97
C PHE A 74 3.30 -1.89 -9.43
N ILE A 75 4.61 -1.98 -9.66
CA ILE A 75 5.17 -2.08 -11.02
C ILE A 75 4.70 -3.38 -11.68
N VAL A 76 4.85 -4.52 -10.99
CA VAL A 76 4.46 -5.84 -11.50
C VAL A 76 2.98 -5.88 -11.87
N ALA A 77 2.10 -5.47 -10.94
CA ALA A 77 0.66 -5.49 -11.18
C ALA A 77 0.22 -4.53 -12.28
N SER A 78 0.83 -3.33 -12.33
CA SER A 78 0.54 -2.34 -13.37
C SER A 78 0.95 -2.85 -14.75
N VAL A 79 2.16 -3.40 -14.91
CA VAL A 79 2.64 -3.95 -16.19
C VAL A 79 1.83 -5.18 -16.59
N ALA A 80 1.56 -6.10 -15.66
CA ALA A 80 0.78 -7.31 -15.94
C ALA A 80 -0.67 -7.01 -16.37
N ALA A 81 -1.29 -5.96 -15.81
CA ALA A 81 -2.64 -5.57 -16.19
C ALA A 81 -2.74 -4.93 -17.58
N HIS A 82 -1.67 -4.28 -18.02
CA HIS A 82 -1.62 -3.55 -19.28
C HIS A 82 -0.93 -4.30 -20.43
N THR A 83 -0.22 -5.39 -20.15
CA THR A 83 0.54 -6.12 -21.16
C THR A 83 0.35 -7.63 -21.03
N ASN A 84 0.82 -8.37 -22.04
CA ASN A 84 0.92 -9.82 -22.01
C ASN A 84 2.31 -10.32 -21.53
N ILE A 85 3.02 -9.51 -20.73
CA ILE A 85 4.29 -9.89 -20.11
C ILE A 85 4.01 -10.89 -18.98
N GLU A 86 4.75 -11.98 -18.97
CA GLU A 86 4.74 -13.02 -17.96
C GLU A 86 5.91 -12.83 -17.01
N TRP A 87 5.60 -12.54 -15.74
CA TRP A 87 6.57 -12.45 -14.66
C TRP A 87 6.97 -13.85 -14.18
N SER A 88 8.23 -14.00 -13.77
CA SER A 88 8.71 -15.24 -13.18
C SER A 88 8.33 -15.34 -11.68
N GLU A 89 8.84 -16.37 -11.02
CA GLU A 89 8.70 -16.53 -9.56
C GLU A 89 9.55 -15.52 -8.76
N ASP A 90 10.51 -14.86 -9.42
CA ASP A 90 11.33 -13.78 -8.84
C ASP A 90 11.05 -12.44 -9.55
N PRO A 91 10.01 -11.72 -9.12
CA PRO A 91 9.62 -10.46 -9.73
C PRO A 91 10.65 -9.33 -9.53
N VAL A 92 11.52 -9.44 -8.52
CA VAL A 92 12.59 -8.47 -8.28
C VAL A 92 13.67 -8.61 -9.35
N ALA A 93 14.12 -9.84 -9.63
CA ALA A 93 15.08 -10.10 -10.70
C ALA A 93 14.51 -9.69 -12.08
N ASP A 94 13.23 -9.95 -12.32
CA ASP A 94 12.55 -9.53 -13.55
C ASP A 94 12.47 -8.01 -13.69
N TYR A 95 12.17 -7.30 -12.58
CA TYR A 95 12.19 -5.85 -12.53
C TYR A 95 13.58 -5.31 -12.88
N ASP A 96 14.64 -5.85 -12.26
CA ASP A 96 16.01 -5.42 -12.50
C ASP A 96 16.40 -5.62 -13.97
N LEU A 97 16.07 -6.75 -14.56
CA LEU A 97 16.32 -7.04 -15.99
C LEU A 97 15.61 -6.03 -16.92
N LEU A 98 14.34 -5.72 -16.65
CA LEU A 98 13.58 -4.75 -17.44
C LEU A 98 14.10 -3.32 -17.24
N ALA A 99 14.51 -2.97 -16.04
CA ALA A 99 15.06 -1.66 -15.72
C ALA A 99 16.45 -1.47 -16.36
N GLU A 100 17.34 -2.45 -16.23
CA GLU A 100 18.69 -2.43 -16.80
C GLU A 100 18.67 -2.37 -18.34
N SER A 101 17.73 -3.08 -18.97
CA SER A 101 17.54 -3.01 -20.41
C SER A 101 17.01 -1.68 -20.93
N GLY A 102 16.49 -0.81 -20.04
CA GLY A 102 15.82 0.44 -20.38
C GLY A 102 14.41 0.27 -20.98
N LEU A 103 13.88 -0.96 -20.99
CA LEU A 103 12.52 -1.25 -21.50
C LEU A 103 11.42 -0.85 -20.55
N LEU A 104 11.63 -0.98 -19.23
CA LEU A 104 10.61 -0.71 -18.23
C LEU A 104 9.98 0.69 -18.35
N PRO A 105 10.75 1.79 -18.37
CA PRO A 105 10.17 3.12 -18.51
C PRO A 105 9.44 3.31 -19.86
N GLN A 106 9.89 2.66 -20.92
CA GLN A 106 9.26 2.74 -22.24
C GLN A 106 7.92 1.97 -22.26
N ILE A 107 7.86 0.81 -21.62
CA ILE A 107 6.61 0.04 -21.45
C ILE A 107 5.59 0.84 -20.65
N ILE A 108 6.00 1.44 -19.52
CA ILE A 108 5.11 2.25 -18.68
C ILE A 108 4.63 3.50 -19.43
N ALA A 109 5.46 4.09 -20.27
CA ALA A 109 5.09 5.27 -21.07
C ALA A 109 3.88 5.01 -21.98
N GLU A 110 3.71 3.79 -22.49
CA GLU A 110 2.59 3.43 -23.38
C GLU A 110 1.22 3.45 -22.69
N PHE A 111 1.18 3.30 -21.35
CA PHE A 111 -0.05 3.37 -20.54
C PHE A 111 0.07 4.32 -19.33
N LYS A 112 0.92 5.34 -19.44
CA LYS A 112 1.28 6.24 -18.35
C LYS A 112 0.09 6.81 -17.58
N SER A 113 -0.93 7.30 -18.27
CA SER A 113 -2.12 7.88 -17.60
C SER A 113 -2.82 6.87 -16.69
N SER A 114 -2.97 5.62 -17.16
CA SER A 114 -3.60 4.55 -16.39
C SER A 114 -2.72 4.12 -15.21
N HIS A 115 -1.39 4.11 -15.39
CA HIS A 115 -0.41 3.83 -14.35
C HIS A 115 -0.45 4.90 -13.23
N ASP A 116 -0.46 6.19 -13.62
CA ASP A 116 -0.55 7.31 -12.68
C ASP A 116 -1.87 7.27 -11.88
N GLU A 117 -2.98 6.87 -12.49
CA GLU A 117 -4.26 6.68 -11.78
C GLU A 117 -4.19 5.53 -10.75
N ILE A 118 -3.52 4.42 -11.07
CA ILE A 118 -3.33 3.33 -10.10
C ILE A 118 -2.48 3.81 -8.92
N ASP A 119 -1.42 4.59 -9.16
CA ASP A 119 -0.58 5.18 -8.10
C ASP A 119 -1.38 6.09 -7.17
N ILE A 120 -2.27 6.92 -7.72
CA ILE A 120 -3.17 7.76 -6.92
C ILE A 120 -4.09 6.89 -6.05
N LEU A 121 -4.72 5.87 -6.65
CA LEU A 121 -5.61 4.95 -5.93
C LEU A 121 -4.88 4.16 -4.86
N LEU A 122 -3.63 3.75 -5.12
CA LEU A 122 -2.77 3.08 -4.15
C LEU A 122 -2.50 3.97 -2.93
N LYS A 123 -2.14 5.23 -3.16
CA LYS A 123 -1.92 6.22 -2.09
C LYS A 123 -3.18 6.46 -1.27
N MET A 124 -4.34 6.54 -1.92
CA MET A 124 -5.62 6.69 -1.22
C MET A 124 -5.96 5.45 -0.38
N ALA A 125 -5.84 4.24 -0.96
CA ALA A 125 -6.10 3.00 -0.25
C ALA A 125 -5.14 2.83 0.95
N LEU A 126 -3.86 3.16 0.77
CA LEU A 126 -2.87 3.13 1.84
C LEU A 126 -3.19 4.12 2.96
N ALA A 127 -3.58 5.35 2.62
CA ALA A 127 -3.98 6.35 3.60
C ALA A 127 -5.18 5.86 4.44
N MET A 128 -6.20 5.28 3.80
CA MET A 128 -7.38 4.72 4.49
C MET A 128 -7.00 3.56 5.42
N GLU A 129 -6.13 2.65 4.97
CA GLU A 129 -5.69 1.51 5.78
C GLU A 129 -4.81 1.92 6.98
N LEU A 130 -3.99 2.96 6.83
CA LEU A 130 -3.13 3.47 7.89
C LEU A 130 -3.82 4.48 8.81
N GLU A 131 -5.01 4.97 8.47
CA GLU A 131 -5.79 5.87 9.34
C GLU A 131 -6.03 5.25 10.72
N ASP A 132 -6.22 3.94 10.79
CA ASP A 132 -6.31 3.16 12.03
C ASP A 132 -5.06 3.27 12.93
N ASN A 133 -3.93 3.70 12.42
CA ASN A 133 -2.72 3.97 13.21
C ASN A 133 -2.74 5.34 13.90
N ASN A 134 -3.79 6.15 13.71
CA ASN A 134 -3.94 7.39 14.45
C ASN A 134 -3.93 7.08 15.96
N ILE A 135 -3.12 7.85 16.70
CA ILE A 135 -2.90 7.62 18.13
C ILE A 135 -4.23 7.58 18.93
N ASN A 136 -5.22 8.36 18.50
CA ASN A 136 -6.54 8.39 19.12
C ASN A 136 -7.30 7.07 18.91
N VAL A 137 -7.18 6.47 17.70
CA VAL A 137 -7.79 5.18 17.38
C VAL A 137 -7.06 4.07 18.13
N LEU A 138 -5.73 4.11 18.21
CA LEU A 138 -4.92 3.13 18.96
C LEU A 138 -5.23 3.19 20.46
N VAL A 139 -5.33 4.39 21.03
CA VAL A 139 -5.71 4.57 22.44
C VAL A 139 -7.14 4.09 22.67
N GLY A 140 -8.07 4.39 21.76
CA GLY A 140 -9.45 3.89 21.83
C GLY A 140 -9.52 2.36 21.78
N LYS A 141 -8.81 1.72 20.85
CA LYS A 141 -8.70 0.25 20.75
C LYS A 141 -8.06 -0.35 22.02
N PHE A 142 -7.00 0.26 22.53
CA PHE A 142 -6.33 -0.18 23.75
C PHE A 142 -7.26 -0.12 24.95
N LEU A 143 -7.95 1.01 25.15
CA LEU A 143 -8.92 1.18 26.24
C LEU A 143 -10.08 0.19 26.11
N ASN A 144 -10.62 -0.02 24.92
CA ASN A 144 -11.69 -0.98 24.69
C ASN A 144 -11.23 -2.43 24.97
N ASN A 145 -10.00 -2.80 24.59
CA ASN A 145 -9.43 -4.10 24.90
C ASN A 145 -9.20 -4.30 26.42
N ILE A 146 -8.80 -3.24 27.12
CA ILE A 146 -8.74 -3.25 28.59
C ILE A 146 -10.13 -3.49 29.15
N LEU A 147 -11.13 -2.72 28.75
CA LEU A 147 -12.49 -2.82 29.23
C LEU A 147 -13.09 -4.22 29.03
N VAL A 148 -12.89 -4.81 27.84
CA VAL A 148 -13.38 -6.17 27.52
C VAL A 148 -12.67 -7.26 28.32
N LYS A 149 -11.36 -7.12 28.58
CA LYS A 149 -10.57 -8.11 29.33
C LYS A 149 -10.73 -8.00 30.84
N PHE A 150 -11.15 -6.84 31.33
CA PHE A 150 -11.24 -6.55 32.76
C PHE A 150 -12.69 -6.42 33.29
N ASP A 151 -13.64 -7.01 32.59
CA ASP A 151 -15.02 -7.15 33.10
C ASP A 151 -15.01 -8.07 34.33
N GLY A 152 -14.50 -7.53 35.45
CA GLY A 152 -14.33 -8.23 36.74
C GLY A 152 -13.18 -7.73 37.62
N ILE A 153 -12.35 -6.80 37.14
CA ILE A 153 -11.21 -6.27 37.92
C ILE A 153 -11.36 -4.76 38.16
N GLY A 154 -12.56 -4.33 38.56
CA GLY A 154 -12.83 -2.91 38.84
C GLY A 154 -11.98 -2.32 40.02
N GLU A 155 -11.51 -3.13 40.94
CA GLU A 155 -10.73 -2.66 42.11
C GLU A 155 -9.26 -2.36 41.73
N VAL A 156 -8.64 -3.14 40.84
CA VAL A 156 -7.23 -2.93 40.46
C VAL A 156 -7.06 -1.71 39.52
N LEU A 157 -8.08 -1.41 38.71
CA LEU A 157 -8.09 -0.20 37.88
C LEU A 157 -8.25 1.07 38.69
N LYS A 158 -8.97 1.02 39.81
CA LYS A 158 -9.20 2.15 40.71
C LYS A 158 -7.88 2.65 41.32
N ASP A 159 -7.00 1.75 41.73
CA ASP A 159 -5.70 2.10 42.32
C ASP A 159 -4.67 2.56 41.28
N THR A 160 -4.74 2.03 40.06
CA THR A 160 -3.74 2.33 38.99
C THR A 160 -4.12 3.60 38.23
N LEU A 161 -5.38 3.83 37.91
CA LEU A 161 -5.85 5.00 37.16
C LEU A 161 -6.18 6.20 38.06
N GLY A 162 -6.42 6.00 39.34
CA GLY A 162 -6.68 7.09 40.29
C GLY A 162 -5.51 8.07 40.46
N ASN A 163 -4.30 7.66 40.09
CA ASN A 163 -3.08 8.47 40.16
C ASN A 163 -2.57 8.97 38.79
N VAL A 164 -3.28 8.65 37.71
CA VAL A 164 -2.88 9.05 36.35
C VAL A 164 -3.72 10.24 35.91
N ASN A 165 -3.09 11.38 35.71
CA ASN A 165 -3.77 12.54 35.13
C ASN A 165 -4.06 12.26 33.63
N LEU A 166 -5.31 11.88 33.37
CA LEU A 166 -5.79 11.57 32.02
C LEU A 166 -5.60 12.74 31.03
N ASN A 167 -5.61 13.98 31.52
CA ASN A 167 -5.36 15.15 30.68
C ASN A 167 -3.91 15.21 30.14
N ASP A 168 -2.94 14.63 30.87
CA ASP A 168 -1.54 14.58 30.44
C ASP A 168 -1.31 13.47 29.41
N ILE A 169 -2.12 12.41 29.43
CA ILE A 169 -2.05 11.30 28.46
C ILE A 169 -2.88 11.61 27.20
N LEU A 170 -3.99 12.31 27.35
CA LEU A 170 -4.99 12.51 26.31
C LEU A 170 -4.80 13.82 25.55
N GLY A 171 -3.68 14.51 25.72
CA GLY A 171 -3.37 15.80 25.08
C GLY A 171 -4.22 16.12 23.87
N ALA A 172 -5.22 16.95 24.07
CA ALA A 172 -5.89 17.86 23.11
C ALA A 172 -6.76 17.31 21.97
N ASN A 173 -6.94 16.00 21.74
CA ASN A 173 -7.64 15.52 20.54
C ASN A 173 -8.75 14.47 20.74
N PHE A 174 -9.28 14.31 21.95
CA PHE A 174 -10.52 13.54 22.14
C PHE A 174 -11.71 14.43 21.82
N ASN A 175 -12.68 13.89 21.07
CA ASN A 175 -13.94 14.60 20.90
C ASN A 175 -14.75 14.56 22.21
N ASP A 176 -15.65 15.54 22.39
CA ASP A 176 -16.45 15.69 23.61
C ASP A 176 -17.29 14.45 23.94
N GLU A 177 -17.67 13.65 22.93
CA GLU A 177 -18.45 12.43 23.10
C GLU A 177 -17.61 11.28 23.70
N ASP A 178 -16.37 11.13 23.30
CA ASP A 178 -15.45 10.12 23.83
C ASP A 178 -15.02 10.47 25.26
N LEU A 179 -14.80 11.76 25.55
CA LEU A 179 -14.55 12.25 26.90
C LEU A 179 -15.76 12.04 27.82
N ALA A 180 -16.98 12.26 27.35
CA ALA A 180 -18.20 12.03 28.10
C ALA A 180 -18.39 10.54 28.44
N LYS A 181 -18.10 9.63 27.50
CA LYS A 181 -18.15 8.17 27.71
C LYS A 181 -17.11 7.73 28.75
N LEU A 182 -15.88 8.25 28.62
CA LEU A 182 -14.79 7.94 29.56
C LEU A 182 -15.10 8.46 30.98
N THR A 183 -15.59 9.69 31.08
CA THR A 183 -16.00 10.31 32.36
C THR A 183 -17.17 9.59 32.96
N GLY A 184 -18.16 9.19 32.15
CA GLY A 184 -19.31 8.39 32.61
C GLY A 184 -18.90 7.02 33.13
N PHE A 185 -17.92 6.39 32.51
CA PHE A 185 -17.36 5.13 32.97
C PHE A 185 -16.61 5.28 34.29
N LEU A 186 -15.70 6.24 34.40
CA LEU A 186 -14.94 6.49 35.62
C LEU A 186 -15.86 6.84 36.83
N ASN A 187 -16.91 7.62 36.60
CA ASN A 187 -17.89 7.95 37.63
C ASN A 187 -18.73 6.74 38.10
N LYS A 188 -18.96 5.75 37.23
CA LYS A 188 -19.70 4.54 37.58
C LYS A 188 -18.92 3.62 38.52
N TYR A 189 -17.60 3.70 38.52
CA TYR A 189 -16.71 2.88 39.36
C TYR A 189 -16.09 3.64 40.53
N ASN A 190 -16.32 4.96 40.65
CA ASN A 190 -15.89 5.78 41.78
C ASN A 190 -16.98 5.94 42.88
N ASN A 191 -18.16 5.34 42.70
CA ASN A 191 -19.23 5.20 43.69
C ASN A 191 -19.38 3.73 44.07
#